data_7820da299c3709f922f994a8c17e4148
#
_entry.id   7820da299c3709f922f994a8c17e4148
#
_cell.length_a   1.000
_cell.length_b   1.000
_cell.length_c   1.000
_cell.angle_alpha   90.00
_cell.angle_beta   90.00
_cell.angle_gamma   90.00
#
_symmetry.space_group_name_H-M   'P 1'
#
loop_
_entity.id
_entity.type
_entity.pdbx_description
1 polymer ?
#
loop_
_entity_poly.entity_id
_entity_poly.type
_entity_poly.pdbx_seq_one_letter_code
_entity_poly.pdbx_strand_id
1 'polypeptide(L)'
;TERQEIAQRIADAVQRALACTRPDAAMSSLHHRVDNVRLTPRQISRTERDWAQQAHEKSVADGDATGWWPTRLGDVVRQFDGVKVADPYEAEVHTLRLGDMAISTNPFELFMDYSMRIKARSAAAQTMLVQLTGRGFYLPSRRAVEGGGYGAMPAVSQVGPEGGDELVSHTVRAIGGLFER
;
A
#
# COMPACT_ATOMS: atom_id res chain seq x y z
N THR A 1 1.07 6.35 -31.33
CA THR A 1 1.94 6.77 -30.22
C THR A 1 2.20 5.58 -29.30
N GLU A 2 3.30 5.59 -28.56
CA GLU A 2 3.68 4.54 -27.60
C GLU A 2 2.55 4.22 -26.60
N ARG A 3 1.83 5.24 -26.11
CA ARG A 3 0.65 5.06 -25.23
C ARG A 3 -0.47 4.27 -25.91
N GLN A 4 -0.75 4.53 -27.17
CA GLN A 4 -1.78 3.80 -27.92
C GLN A 4 -1.37 2.36 -28.15
N GLU A 5 -0.11 2.10 -28.43
CA GLU A 5 0.42 0.74 -28.59
C GLU A 5 0.28 -0.07 -27.29
N ILE A 6 0.66 0.52 -26.14
CA ILE A 6 0.50 -0.12 -24.83
C ILE A 6 -0.99 -0.41 -24.56
N ALA A 7 -1.87 0.58 -24.77
CA ALA A 7 -3.31 0.40 -24.59
C ALA A 7 -3.87 -0.72 -25.48
N GLN A 8 -3.46 -0.79 -26.75
CA GLN A 8 -3.89 -1.84 -27.68
C GLN A 8 -3.42 -3.22 -27.22
N ARG A 9 -2.16 -3.35 -26.78
CA ARG A 9 -1.62 -4.62 -26.27
C ARG A 9 -2.40 -5.13 -25.07
N ILE A 10 -2.82 -4.23 -24.16
CA ILE A 10 -3.66 -4.58 -23.01
C ILE A 10 -5.04 -5.03 -23.48
N ALA A 11 -5.69 -4.26 -24.37
CA ALA A 11 -7.01 -4.59 -24.91
C ALA A 11 -7.02 -5.97 -25.62
N ASP A 12 -6.02 -6.23 -26.45
CA ASP A 12 -5.86 -7.51 -27.16
C ASP A 12 -5.66 -8.67 -26.17
N ALA A 13 -4.92 -8.45 -25.07
CA ALA A 13 -4.74 -9.47 -24.05
C ALA A 13 -6.05 -9.80 -23.33
N VAL A 14 -6.85 -8.78 -23.00
CA VAL A 14 -8.19 -8.95 -22.41
C VAL A 14 -9.12 -9.69 -23.35
N GLN A 15 -9.17 -9.33 -24.64
CA GLN A 15 -10.01 -10.00 -25.63
C GLN A 15 -9.64 -11.48 -25.78
N ARG A 16 -8.36 -11.81 -25.83
CA ARG A 16 -7.90 -13.21 -25.86
C ARG A 16 -8.29 -13.96 -24.60
N ALA A 17 -8.16 -13.37 -23.44
CA ALA A 17 -8.54 -13.98 -22.18
C ALA A 17 -10.06 -14.24 -22.13
N LEU A 18 -10.88 -13.28 -22.53
CA LEU A 18 -12.35 -13.43 -22.60
C LEU A 18 -12.78 -14.58 -23.50
N ALA A 19 -12.13 -14.76 -24.64
CA ALA A 19 -12.42 -15.86 -25.56
C ALA A 19 -12.15 -17.25 -24.96
N CYS A 20 -11.30 -17.32 -23.92
CA CYS A 20 -10.95 -18.56 -23.21
C CYS A 20 -11.76 -18.74 -21.91
N THR A 21 -12.56 -17.75 -21.48
CA THR A 21 -13.36 -17.86 -20.26
C THR A 21 -14.58 -18.74 -20.49
N ARG A 22 -14.92 -19.52 -19.47
CA ARG A 22 -16.20 -20.25 -19.40
C ARG A 22 -17.02 -19.66 -18.27
N PRO A 23 -18.36 -19.47 -18.47
CA PRO A 23 -19.21 -19.07 -17.37
C PRO A 23 -19.16 -20.12 -16.27
N ASP A 24 -18.80 -19.72 -15.06
CA ASP A 24 -18.97 -20.56 -13.89
C ASP A 24 -20.36 -20.29 -13.30
N ALA A 25 -21.26 -21.26 -13.48
CA ALA A 25 -22.63 -21.19 -12.96
C ALA A 25 -22.69 -21.35 -11.43
N ALA A 26 -21.58 -21.67 -10.79
CA ALA A 26 -21.51 -22.05 -9.39
C ALA A 26 -20.95 -20.98 -8.45
N MET A 27 -20.93 -19.70 -8.81
CA MET A 27 -20.58 -18.64 -7.88
C MET A 27 -21.68 -18.50 -6.81
N SER A 28 -21.59 -19.35 -5.78
CA SER A 28 -22.63 -19.53 -4.77
C SER A 28 -22.42 -18.70 -3.49
N SER A 29 -21.29 -18.00 -3.36
CA SER A 29 -21.01 -17.25 -2.13
C SER A 29 -20.38 -15.89 -2.42
N LEU A 30 -21.01 -14.85 -1.85
CA LEU A 30 -20.48 -13.49 -1.74
C LEU A 30 -20.40 -13.13 -0.26
N HIS A 31 -19.21 -12.90 0.23
CA HIS A 31 -18.98 -12.39 1.58
C HIS A 31 -18.16 -11.11 1.51
N HIS A 32 -18.47 -10.16 2.40
CA HIS A 32 -17.75 -8.90 2.51
C HIS A 32 -17.53 -8.57 3.99
N ARG A 33 -16.30 -8.12 4.27
CA ARG A 33 -15.89 -7.64 5.59
C ARG A 33 -15.13 -6.33 5.42
N VAL A 34 -15.31 -5.42 6.36
CA VAL A 34 -14.58 -4.15 6.45
C VAL A 34 -13.92 -4.08 7.82
N ASP A 35 -12.65 -3.76 7.85
CA ASP A 35 -11.86 -3.59 9.06
C ASP A 35 -11.10 -2.26 9.04
N ASN A 36 -11.04 -1.57 10.18
CA ASN A 36 -10.11 -0.48 10.41
C ASN A 36 -8.87 -1.02 11.11
N VAL A 37 -7.77 -1.07 10.38
CA VAL A 37 -6.50 -1.66 10.82
C VAL A 37 -5.58 -0.56 11.30
N ARG A 38 -5.16 -0.63 12.57
CA ARG A 38 -4.17 0.28 13.13
C ARG A 38 -2.78 -0.24 12.79
N LEU A 39 -2.01 0.58 12.10
CA LEU A 39 -0.68 0.23 11.61
C LEU A 39 0.38 1.07 12.32
N THR A 40 1.50 0.42 12.64
CA THR A 40 2.65 1.06 13.27
C THR A 40 3.23 2.13 12.34
N PRO A 41 3.34 3.40 12.80
CA PRO A 41 3.97 4.46 12.04
C PRO A 41 5.42 4.14 11.72
N ARG A 42 5.91 4.73 10.63
CA ARG A 42 7.31 4.60 10.23
C ARG A 42 8.24 5.10 11.34
N GLN A 43 9.24 4.31 11.68
CA GLN A 43 10.35 4.74 12.51
C GLN A 43 11.33 5.55 11.66
N ILE A 44 11.66 6.76 12.12
CA ILE A 44 12.59 7.66 11.44
C ILE A 44 13.98 7.49 12.06
N SER A 45 14.98 7.21 11.25
CA SER A 45 16.37 7.18 11.68
C SER A 45 16.95 8.60 11.78
N ARG A 46 18.05 8.75 12.54
CA ARG A 46 18.78 10.02 12.63
C ARG A 46 19.22 10.52 11.25
N THR A 47 19.73 9.65 10.41
CA THR A 47 20.15 9.98 9.04
C THR A 47 19.00 10.52 8.20
N GLU A 48 17.84 9.92 8.29
CA GLU A 48 16.63 10.38 7.57
C GLU A 48 16.14 11.71 8.10
N ARG A 49 16.20 11.91 9.42
CA ARG A 49 15.86 13.20 10.06
C ARG A 49 16.80 14.31 9.59
N ASP A 50 18.12 14.06 9.59
CA ASP A 50 19.11 15.07 9.22
C ASP A 50 19.01 15.42 7.72
N TRP A 51 18.77 14.41 6.87
CA TRP A 51 18.44 14.61 5.47
C TRP A 51 17.18 15.46 5.28
N ALA A 52 16.11 15.16 6.01
CA ALA A 52 14.85 15.89 5.91
C ALA A 52 15.00 17.34 6.35
N GLN A 53 15.78 17.60 7.43
CA GLN A 53 16.09 18.94 7.90
C GLN A 53 16.80 19.76 6.82
N GLN A 54 17.88 19.21 6.22
CA GLN A 54 18.63 19.90 5.17
C GLN A 54 17.78 20.18 3.93
N ALA A 55 16.96 19.20 3.50
CA ALA A 55 16.07 19.36 2.38
C ALA A 55 14.95 20.39 2.64
N HIS A 56 14.44 20.45 3.87
CA HIS A 56 13.46 21.46 4.29
C HIS A 56 14.06 22.86 4.24
N GLU A 57 15.24 23.06 4.85
CA GLU A 57 15.95 24.34 4.87
C GLU A 57 16.25 24.82 3.44
N LYS A 58 16.66 23.91 2.55
CA LYS A 58 16.88 24.22 1.15
C LYS A 58 15.59 24.68 0.47
N SER A 59 14.46 23.97 0.65
CA SER A 59 13.17 24.36 0.08
C SER A 59 12.75 25.77 0.52
N VAL A 60 12.94 26.08 1.80
CA VAL A 60 12.64 27.42 2.34
C VAL A 60 13.54 28.48 1.71
N ALA A 61 14.85 28.21 1.59
CA ALA A 61 15.81 29.12 0.96
C ALA A 61 15.50 29.37 -0.53
N ASP A 62 15.00 28.35 -1.23
CA ASP A 62 14.58 28.43 -2.63
C ASP A 62 13.19 29.11 -2.82
N GLY A 63 12.56 29.60 -1.71
CA GLY A 63 11.29 30.34 -1.70
C GLY A 63 10.03 29.49 -1.54
N ASP A 64 10.15 28.17 -1.36
CA ASP A 64 9.03 27.28 -1.08
C ASP A 64 9.03 26.87 0.41
N ALA A 65 8.41 27.70 1.25
CA ALA A 65 8.30 27.42 2.70
C ALA A 65 7.02 26.65 3.08
N THR A 66 5.98 26.67 2.24
CA THR A 66 4.63 26.20 2.59
C THR A 66 4.05 25.14 1.63
N GLY A 67 4.83 24.75 0.63
CA GLY A 67 4.45 23.72 -0.32
C GLY A 67 4.27 22.34 0.35
N TRP A 68 3.71 21.43 -0.39
CA TRP A 68 3.51 20.05 0.07
C TRP A 68 4.81 19.39 0.51
N TRP A 69 5.88 19.57 -0.27
CA TRP A 69 7.17 18.91 0.00
C TRP A 69 7.86 19.43 1.26
N PRO A 70 8.11 20.74 1.46
CA PRO A 70 8.70 21.23 2.70
C PRO A 70 7.83 20.93 3.93
N THR A 71 6.50 20.94 3.81
CA THR A 71 5.61 20.53 4.90
C THR A 71 5.88 19.09 5.33
N ARG A 72 5.97 18.17 4.36
CA ARG A 72 6.25 16.74 4.64
C ARG A 72 7.64 16.51 5.24
N LEU A 73 8.65 17.23 4.76
CA LEU A 73 9.99 17.19 5.33
C LEU A 73 9.99 17.67 6.79
N GLY A 74 9.29 18.75 7.09
CA GLY A 74 9.10 19.25 8.46
C GLY A 74 8.37 18.24 9.36
N ASP A 75 7.38 17.48 8.82
CA ASP A 75 6.71 16.39 9.54
C ASP A 75 7.69 15.29 9.95
N VAL A 76 8.61 14.89 9.06
CA VAL A 76 9.65 13.89 9.35
C VAL A 76 10.53 14.33 10.52
N VAL A 77 10.98 15.58 10.50
CA VAL A 77 11.80 16.14 11.59
C VAL A 77 11.01 16.13 12.91
N ARG A 78 9.78 16.64 12.91
CA ARG A 78 8.92 16.69 14.10
C ARG A 78 8.63 15.29 14.65
N GLN A 79 8.41 14.33 13.78
CA GLN A 79 8.17 12.94 14.20
C GLN A 79 9.39 12.34 14.90
N PHE A 80 10.59 12.56 14.38
CA PHE A 80 11.83 12.10 15.01
C PHE A 80 12.06 12.79 16.38
N ASP A 81 11.82 14.09 16.46
CA ASP A 81 12.02 14.89 17.68
C ASP A 81 10.92 14.65 18.75
N GLY A 82 10.05 13.64 18.53
CA GLY A 82 9.01 13.22 19.49
C GLY A 82 7.75 14.09 19.47
N VAL A 83 7.64 15.03 18.55
CA VAL A 83 6.40 15.78 18.32
C VAL A 83 5.45 14.88 17.54
N LYS A 84 4.39 14.41 18.18
CA LYS A 84 3.41 13.51 17.60
C LYS A 84 2.71 14.20 16.41
N VAL A 85 3.00 13.75 15.20
CA VAL A 85 2.42 14.30 13.96
C VAL A 85 1.10 13.63 13.60
N ALA A 86 0.93 12.37 13.99
CA ALA A 86 -0.32 11.62 13.83
C ALA A 86 -0.38 10.45 14.82
N ASP A 87 -1.59 10.01 15.13
CA ASP A 87 -1.83 8.72 15.77
C ASP A 87 -1.43 7.57 14.84
N PRO A 88 -1.39 6.33 15.35
CA PRO A 88 -1.22 5.16 14.49
C PRO A 88 -2.09 5.30 13.24
N TYR A 89 -1.52 4.98 12.08
CA TYR A 89 -2.26 5.10 10.84
C TYR A 89 -3.43 4.11 10.84
N GLU A 90 -4.64 4.60 10.65
CA GLU A 90 -5.81 3.75 10.50
C GLU A 90 -6.10 3.53 9.02
N ALA A 91 -5.97 2.27 8.59
CA ALA A 91 -6.23 1.85 7.23
C ALA A 91 -7.58 1.12 7.17
N GLU A 92 -8.50 1.62 6.37
CA GLU A 92 -9.71 0.87 6.01
C GLU A 92 -9.33 -0.21 4.99
N VAL A 93 -9.66 -1.46 5.32
CA VAL A 93 -9.36 -2.64 4.50
C VAL A 93 -10.66 -3.39 4.26
N HIS A 94 -11.04 -3.52 3.01
CA HIS A 94 -12.14 -4.38 2.60
C HIS A 94 -11.59 -5.75 2.21
N THR A 95 -12.26 -6.80 2.63
CA THR A 95 -11.98 -8.18 2.19
C THR A 95 -13.26 -8.81 1.69
N LEU A 96 -13.24 -9.24 0.44
CA LEU A 96 -14.37 -9.87 -0.22
C LEU A 96 -14.00 -11.30 -0.61
N ARG A 97 -14.98 -12.21 -0.52
CA ARG A 97 -14.93 -13.53 -1.10
C ARG A 97 -15.97 -13.64 -2.21
N LEU A 98 -15.55 -14.10 -3.38
CA LEU A 98 -16.38 -14.42 -4.53
C LEU A 98 -16.12 -15.89 -4.92
N GLY A 99 -16.96 -16.81 -4.45
CA GLY A 99 -16.69 -18.25 -4.65
C GLY A 99 -15.37 -18.66 -4.01
N ASP A 100 -14.41 -19.08 -4.82
CA ASP A 100 -13.05 -19.46 -4.41
C ASP A 100 -12.00 -18.33 -4.55
N MET A 101 -12.43 -17.13 -4.95
CA MET A 101 -11.58 -15.95 -5.10
C MET A 101 -11.68 -15.03 -3.89
N ALA A 102 -10.59 -14.33 -3.58
CA ALA A 102 -10.55 -13.23 -2.62
C ALA A 102 -10.12 -11.92 -3.29
N ILE A 103 -10.73 -10.82 -2.86
CA ILE A 103 -10.30 -9.45 -3.19
C ILE A 103 -10.03 -8.73 -1.87
N SER A 104 -8.87 -8.10 -1.73
CA SER A 104 -8.60 -7.23 -0.58
C SER A 104 -8.12 -5.88 -1.04
N THR A 105 -8.59 -4.81 -0.37
CA THR A 105 -8.22 -3.43 -0.68
C THR A 105 -7.23 -2.90 0.34
N ASN A 106 -6.48 -1.86 -0.04
CA ASN A 106 -5.68 -1.07 0.89
C ASN A 106 -5.46 0.35 0.35
N PRO A 107 -5.24 1.36 1.22
CA PRO A 107 -5.10 2.75 0.77
C PRO A 107 -3.72 3.08 0.18
N PHE A 108 -2.73 2.19 0.25
CA PHE A 108 -1.33 2.48 -0.06
C PHE A 108 -0.96 2.24 -1.52
N GLU A 109 0.11 2.91 -1.98
CA GLU A 109 0.96 2.42 -3.05
C GLU A 109 1.84 1.31 -2.47
N LEU A 110 1.32 0.09 -2.49
CA LEU A 110 1.88 -1.07 -1.80
C LEU A 110 3.06 -1.65 -2.59
N PHE A 111 4.22 -1.78 -1.96
CA PHE A 111 5.34 -2.48 -2.57
C PHE A 111 5.02 -3.95 -2.82
N MET A 112 5.52 -4.48 -3.93
CA MET A 112 5.16 -5.81 -4.45
C MET A 112 5.43 -6.95 -3.46
N ASP A 113 6.46 -6.83 -2.62
CA ASP A 113 6.81 -7.82 -1.60
C ASP A 113 5.59 -8.20 -0.72
N TYR A 114 4.79 -7.21 -0.32
CA TYR A 114 3.62 -7.44 0.51
C TYR A 114 2.52 -8.19 -0.24
N SER A 115 2.26 -7.79 -1.49
CA SER A 115 1.26 -8.45 -2.33
C SER A 115 1.62 -9.91 -2.60
N MET A 116 2.88 -10.20 -2.85
CA MET A 116 3.36 -11.57 -3.04
C MET A 116 3.19 -12.40 -1.76
N ARG A 117 3.52 -11.83 -0.60
CA ARG A 117 3.38 -12.50 0.70
C ARG A 117 1.92 -12.78 1.06
N ILE A 118 1.00 -11.87 0.75
CA ILE A 118 -0.44 -12.08 0.94
C ILE A 118 -0.93 -13.20 0.03
N LYS A 119 -0.61 -13.14 -1.27
CA LYS A 119 -1.03 -14.15 -2.25
C LYS A 119 -0.50 -15.55 -1.90
N ALA A 120 0.77 -15.64 -1.51
CA ALA A 120 1.39 -16.93 -1.17
C ALA A 120 0.80 -17.58 0.09
N ARG A 121 0.11 -16.81 0.95
CA ARG A 121 -0.45 -17.29 2.23
C ARG A 121 -1.98 -17.27 2.24
N SER A 122 -2.60 -16.87 1.15
CA SER A 122 -4.04 -16.79 1.01
C SER A 122 -4.68 -18.17 0.99
N ALA A 123 -5.85 -18.31 1.62
CA ALA A 123 -6.69 -19.50 1.53
C ALA A 123 -7.50 -19.57 0.24
N ALA A 124 -7.57 -18.48 -0.53
CA ALA A 124 -8.29 -18.42 -1.80
C ALA A 124 -7.49 -19.04 -2.94
N ALA A 125 -8.16 -19.67 -3.92
CA ALA A 125 -7.53 -20.16 -5.13
C ALA A 125 -6.89 -19.00 -5.94
N GLN A 126 -7.52 -17.83 -5.92
CA GLN A 126 -6.98 -16.60 -6.50
C GLN A 126 -7.21 -15.41 -5.57
N THR A 127 -6.18 -14.58 -5.38
CA THR A 127 -6.27 -13.35 -4.57
C THR A 127 -5.91 -12.13 -5.41
N MET A 128 -6.81 -11.16 -5.43
CA MET A 128 -6.61 -9.85 -6.02
C MET A 128 -6.38 -8.82 -4.92
N LEU A 129 -5.39 -7.95 -5.10
CA LEU A 129 -5.14 -6.82 -4.21
C LEU A 129 -5.39 -5.52 -4.98
N VAL A 130 -6.27 -4.70 -4.43
CA VAL A 130 -6.64 -3.39 -4.96
C VAL A 130 -5.99 -2.33 -4.09
N GLN A 131 -5.13 -1.55 -4.69
CA GLN A 131 -4.36 -0.49 -4.04
C GLN A 131 -5.06 0.87 -4.21
N LEU A 132 -4.59 1.88 -3.48
CA LEU A 132 -5.01 3.28 -3.62
C LEU A 132 -6.52 3.50 -3.38
N THR A 133 -7.11 2.71 -2.49
CA THR A 133 -8.54 2.82 -2.16
C THR A 133 -8.85 3.88 -1.11
N GLY A 134 -7.87 4.72 -0.77
CA GLY A 134 -8.00 5.79 0.23
C GLY A 134 -6.83 6.76 0.17
N ARG A 135 -6.64 7.52 1.24
CA ARG A 135 -5.52 8.45 1.38
C ARG A 135 -4.29 7.72 1.93
N GLY A 136 -3.69 6.89 1.12
CA GLY A 136 -2.43 6.23 1.45
C GLY A 136 -1.23 6.92 0.78
N PHE A 137 -0.08 6.65 1.35
CA PHE A 137 1.22 6.95 0.77
C PHE A 137 1.87 5.64 0.34
N TYR A 138 3.16 5.69 -0.04
CA TYR A 138 3.92 4.48 -0.25
C TYR A 138 4.01 3.65 1.03
N LEU A 139 3.91 2.33 0.88
CA LEU A 139 4.21 1.39 1.96
C LEU A 139 5.42 0.55 1.53
N PRO A 140 6.65 1.02 1.87
CA PRO A 140 7.87 0.36 1.43
C PRO A 140 8.18 -0.87 2.26
N SER A 141 8.75 -1.89 1.61
CA SER A 141 9.35 -3.02 2.32
C SER A 141 10.67 -2.63 3.00
N ARG A 142 11.13 -3.42 3.97
CA ARG A 142 12.42 -3.20 4.65
C ARG A 142 13.58 -3.11 3.66
N ARG A 143 13.62 -4.00 2.69
CA ARG A 143 14.62 -3.99 1.61
C ARG A 143 14.58 -2.70 0.79
N ALA A 144 13.39 -2.14 0.54
CA ALA A 144 13.25 -0.88 -0.18
C ALA A 144 13.75 0.31 0.66
N VAL A 145 13.49 0.30 1.98
CA VAL A 145 14.02 1.32 2.90
C VAL A 145 15.55 1.29 2.93
N GLU A 146 16.14 0.11 3.02
CA GLU A 146 17.60 -0.08 3.00
C GLU A 146 18.23 0.33 1.66
N GLY A 147 17.54 0.03 0.55
CA GLY A 147 18.01 0.36 -0.80
C GLY A 147 17.79 1.82 -1.21
N GLY A 148 16.96 2.56 -0.50
CA GLY A 148 16.58 3.94 -0.83
C GLY A 148 15.60 4.02 -1.99
N GLY A 149 15.44 5.22 -2.53
CA GLY A 149 14.53 5.52 -3.63
C GLY A 149 13.28 6.28 -3.19
N TYR A 150 12.57 6.89 -4.16
CA TYR A 150 11.48 7.84 -3.88
C TYR A 150 10.38 7.24 -3.00
N GLY A 151 9.82 6.10 -3.36
CA GLY A 151 8.73 5.47 -2.60
C GLY A 151 9.14 4.96 -1.21
N ALA A 152 10.43 4.98 -0.88
CA ALA A 152 10.97 4.59 0.42
C ALA A 152 11.40 5.79 1.28
N MET A 153 11.30 7.02 0.77
CA MET A 153 11.62 8.22 1.55
C MET A 153 10.61 8.41 2.68
N PRO A 154 11.05 8.85 3.87
CA PRO A 154 10.14 9.05 5.00
C PRO A 154 9.07 10.12 4.74
N ALA A 155 9.35 11.12 3.90
CA ALA A 155 8.39 12.16 3.54
C ALA A 155 7.18 11.65 2.74
N VAL A 156 7.30 10.49 2.08
CA VAL A 156 6.23 9.87 1.26
C VAL A 156 5.74 8.52 1.80
N SER A 157 6.22 8.09 2.97
CA SER A 157 5.82 6.83 3.59
C SER A 157 5.59 7.01 5.10
N GLN A 158 4.33 7.18 5.50
CA GLN A 158 3.95 7.39 6.91
C GLN A 158 3.93 6.08 7.71
N VAL A 159 3.73 4.96 7.03
CA VAL A 159 3.74 3.61 7.59
C VAL A 159 5.01 2.92 7.12
N GLY A 160 5.74 2.30 8.03
CA GLY A 160 6.98 1.60 7.75
C GLY A 160 6.81 0.11 7.52
N PRO A 161 7.92 -0.62 7.38
CA PRO A 161 7.90 -2.06 7.16
C PRO A 161 7.16 -2.85 8.24
N GLU A 162 7.18 -2.38 9.49
CA GLU A 162 6.47 -3.00 10.62
C GLU A 162 4.96 -2.96 10.39
N GLY A 163 4.41 -1.80 10.03
CA GLY A 163 3.01 -1.66 9.68
C GLY A 163 2.64 -2.44 8.40
N GLY A 164 3.57 -2.58 7.47
CA GLY A 164 3.42 -3.45 6.31
C GLY A 164 3.27 -4.92 6.68
N ASP A 165 4.04 -5.40 7.66
CA ASP A 165 3.94 -6.77 8.19
C ASP A 165 2.61 -6.99 8.93
N GLU A 166 2.13 -5.97 9.66
CA GLU A 166 0.81 -5.96 10.30
C GLU A 166 -0.32 -6.04 9.27
N LEU A 167 -0.24 -5.24 8.20
CA LEU A 167 -1.22 -5.25 7.10
C LEU A 167 -1.28 -6.63 6.42
N VAL A 168 -0.12 -7.22 6.10
CA VAL A 168 -0.05 -8.59 5.53
C VAL A 168 -0.71 -9.59 6.46
N SER A 169 -0.37 -9.56 7.75
CA SER A 169 -0.87 -10.51 8.74
C SER A 169 -2.37 -10.37 8.94
N HIS A 170 -2.89 -9.12 8.96
CA HIS A 170 -4.31 -8.84 9.02
C HIS A 170 -5.04 -9.37 7.79
N THR A 171 -4.57 -9.01 6.60
CA THR A 171 -5.21 -9.39 5.33
C THR A 171 -5.30 -10.90 5.16
N VAL A 172 -4.21 -11.63 5.47
CA VAL A 172 -4.20 -13.10 5.40
C VAL A 172 -5.23 -13.71 6.35
N ARG A 173 -5.32 -13.22 7.62
CA ARG A 173 -6.33 -13.68 8.56
C ARG A 173 -7.75 -13.33 8.13
N ALA A 174 -7.97 -12.12 7.62
CA ALA A 174 -9.29 -11.69 7.15
C ALA A 174 -9.79 -12.56 5.99
N ILE A 175 -8.91 -12.87 5.04
CA ILE A 175 -9.22 -13.81 3.95
C ILE A 175 -9.52 -15.19 4.54
N GLY A 176 -8.64 -15.77 5.37
CA GLY A 176 -8.83 -17.08 5.97
C GLY A 176 -10.20 -17.23 6.66
N GLY A 177 -10.58 -16.25 7.47
CA GLY A 177 -11.87 -16.27 8.16
C GLY A 177 -13.10 -16.22 7.24
N LEU A 178 -12.98 -15.82 5.97
CA LEU A 178 -14.05 -15.90 4.99
C LEU A 178 -14.14 -17.29 4.32
N PHE A 179 -13.09 -18.10 4.40
CA PHE A 179 -13.04 -19.43 3.78
C PHE A 179 -13.24 -20.58 4.78
N GLU A 180 -13.19 -20.31 6.08
CA GLU A 180 -13.44 -21.28 7.15
C GLU A 180 -14.94 -21.49 7.46
N ARG A 181 -15.85 -20.80 6.75
CA ARG A 181 -17.32 -20.84 7.00
C ARG A 181 -18.04 -21.67 5.96
#